data_5e977d160e134a7f33b114d3dfb27d37
#
_entry.id   5e977d160e134a7f33b114d3dfb27d37
#
_cell.length_a   1.000
_cell.length_b   1.000
_cell.length_c   1.000
_cell.angle_alpha   90.00
_cell.angle_beta   90.00
_cell.angle_gamma   90.00
#
_symmetry.space_group_name_H-M   'P 1'
#
loop_
_entity.id
_entity.type
_entity.pdbx_description
1 polymer ?
#
loop_
_entity_poly.entity_id
_entity_poly.type
_entity_poly.pdbx_seq_one_letter_code
_entity_poly.pdbx_strand_id
1 'polypeptide(L)'
;MPESQPSNDQSALQPKIEEFSIDAKLSGTLEDVKAILGKLPFYSMQSSPTELTLVKVESRNISKKPYLFHVVKIKADNLTVTYSLIPDTSINLRRAEVLKEISAILSMISSKYSIDQSKFIQYTDSVLESLLSGLSQTYTGLYNHYDAMLTDYRELKRLNIEISASNRNLTLQSAQLSDENKVLKEQLGALQKYSDESLMALAEEWITVHNSSIDVVAFAKEHNVSPTRVEQILDKMVSLGYIELKS
;
A
#
# COMPACT_ATOMS: atom_id res chain seq x y z
N MET A 1 -31.17 -7.42 4.95
CA MET A 1 -29.81 -7.52 4.40
C MET A 1 -29.65 -8.94 3.88
N PRO A 2 -29.46 -9.17 2.59
CA PRO A 2 -29.21 -10.53 2.08
C PRO A 2 -27.74 -10.86 2.32
N GLU A 3 -27.53 -11.98 2.98
CA GLU A 3 -26.23 -12.60 3.15
C GLU A 3 -25.68 -13.02 1.79
N SER A 4 -24.55 -12.41 1.40
CA SER A 4 -23.76 -12.83 0.25
C SER A 4 -23.07 -14.16 0.58
N GLN A 5 -23.56 -15.25 0.02
CA GLN A 5 -22.87 -16.53 0.03
C GLN A 5 -21.50 -16.36 -0.65
N PRO A 6 -20.39 -16.86 -0.07
CA PRO A 6 -19.13 -16.89 -0.75
C PRO A 6 -19.26 -17.86 -1.94
N SER A 7 -19.13 -17.33 -3.15
CA SER A 7 -18.99 -18.13 -4.37
C SER A 7 -17.72 -18.98 -4.23
N ASN A 8 -17.93 -20.27 -4.11
CA ASN A 8 -16.89 -21.29 -3.99
C ASN A 8 -16.25 -21.48 -5.39
N ASP A 9 -15.36 -20.58 -5.78
CA ASP A 9 -14.66 -20.60 -7.07
C ASP A 9 -13.54 -21.64 -7.05
N GLN A 10 -13.91 -22.92 -6.98
CA GLN A 10 -12.98 -24.05 -7.06
C GLN A 10 -12.36 -24.24 -8.47
N SER A 11 -12.82 -23.51 -9.47
CA SER A 11 -12.30 -23.56 -10.84
C SER A 11 -10.93 -22.89 -10.99
N ALA A 12 -10.58 -21.93 -10.10
CA ALA A 12 -9.33 -21.19 -10.13
C ALA A 12 -8.09 -21.99 -9.65
N LEU A 13 -8.28 -23.20 -9.12
CA LEU A 13 -7.22 -24.00 -8.49
C LEU A 13 -6.78 -25.21 -9.33
N GLN A 14 -7.27 -25.38 -10.54
CA GLN A 14 -6.83 -26.49 -11.39
C GLN A 14 -5.58 -26.06 -12.21
N PRO A 15 -4.49 -26.85 -12.16
CA PRO A 15 -3.31 -26.54 -12.96
C PRO A 15 -3.62 -26.70 -14.46
N LYS A 16 -3.14 -25.76 -15.26
CA LYS A 16 -3.13 -25.91 -16.72
C LYS A 16 -2.13 -26.98 -17.10
N ILE A 17 -2.45 -27.82 -18.07
CA ILE A 17 -1.57 -28.88 -18.56
C ILE A 17 -1.03 -28.46 -19.92
N GLU A 18 0.29 -28.53 -20.09
CA GLU A 18 0.98 -28.38 -21.38
C GLU A 18 1.71 -29.65 -21.74
N GLU A 19 1.89 -29.84 -23.03
CA GLU A 19 2.56 -31.01 -23.61
C GLU A 19 3.44 -30.60 -24.77
N PHE A 20 4.59 -31.23 -24.87
CA PHE A 20 5.40 -31.20 -26.10
C PHE A 20 5.92 -32.60 -26.46
N SER A 21 6.23 -32.77 -27.73
CA SER A 21 6.63 -34.06 -28.28
C SER A 21 7.82 -33.90 -29.22
N ILE A 22 8.75 -34.84 -29.17
CA ILE A 22 9.95 -34.83 -29.98
C ILE A 22 10.12 -36.21 -30.61
N ASP A 23 10.39 -36.25 -31.92
CA ASP A 23 10.70 -37.48 -32.61
C ASP A 23 11.98 -38.10 -32.06
N ALA A 24 11.98 -39.40 -31.93
CA ALA A 24 13.07 -40.12 -31.31
C ALA A 24 13.29 -41.49 -32.02
N LYS A 25 14.41 -42.12 -31.68
CA LYS A 25 14.71 -43.44 -32.19
C LYS A 25 15.35 -44.27 -31.08
N LEU A 26 14.75 -45.41 -30.78
CA LEU A 26 15.25 -46.37 -29.82
C LEU A 26 16.29 -47.28 -30.51
N SER A 27 17.51 -47.38 -29.93
CA SER A 27 18.62 -48.21 -30.39
C SER A 27 18.83 -49.46 -29.51
N GLY A 28 17.78 -49.96 -28.90
CA GLY A 28 17.80 -51.10 -28.00
C GLY A 28 16.39 -51.52 -27.58
N THR A 29 16.22 -51.98 -26.37
CA THR A 29 14.93 -52.32 -25.79
C THR A 29 14.45 -51.29 -24.79
N LEU A 30 13.14 -51.14 -24.56
CA LEU A 30 12.62 -50.29 -23.49
C LEU A 30 13.04 -50.78 -22.09
N GLU A 31 13.37 -52.08 -21.94
CA GLU A 31 13.90 -52.63 -20.67
C GLU A 31 15.33 -52.16 -20.41
N ASP A 32 16.17 -51.96 -21.45
CA ASP A 32 17.52 -51.38 -21.29
C ASP A 32 17.40 -49.92 -20.78
N VAL A 33 16.48 -49.14 -21.34
CA VAL A 33 16.20 -47.75 -20.92
C VAL A 33 15.69 -47.74 -19.49
N LYS A 34 14.77 -48.62 -19.13
CA LYS A 34 14.22 -48.78 -17.78
C LYS A 34 15.31 -49.13 -16.76
N ALA A 35 16.23 -50.03 -17.10
CA ALA A 35 17.33 -50.41 -16.22
C ALA A 35 18.28 -49.23 -15.90
N ILE A 36 18.51 -48.33 -16.89
CA ILE A 36 19.31 -47.11 -16.71
C ILE A 36 18.53 -46.11 -15.80
N LEU A 37 17.26 -45.87 -16.10
CA LEU A 37 16.46 -44.90 -15.40
C LEU A 37 15.93 -45.38 -14.02
N GLY A 38 15.97 -46.68 -13.75
CA GLY A 38 15.57 -47.27 -12.48
C GLY A 38 16.38 -46.79 -11.27
N LYS A 39 17.50 -46.12 -11.53
CA LYS A 39 18.36 -45.51 -10.52
C LYS A 39 17.95 -44.08 -10.13
N LEU A 40 16.97 -43.47 -10.85
CA LEU A 40 16.51 -42.14 -10.58
C LEU A 40 15.60 -42.11 -9.33
N PRO A 41 16.02 -41.49 -8.24
CA PRO A 41 15.11 -41.24 -7.12
C PRO A 41 14.03 -40.27 -7.58
N PHE A 42 12.85 -40.31 -6.96
CA PHE A 42 11.74 -39.37 -7.18
C PHE A 42 10.88 -39.60 -8.41
N TYR A 43 11.18 -40.57 -9.29
CA TYR A 43 10.32 -40.95 -10.40
C TYR A 43 9.59 -42.27 -10.12
N SER A 44 8.28 -42.28 -10.32
CA SER A 44 7.51 -43.52 -10.41
C SER A 44 7.51 -43.99 -11.85
N MET A 45 7.87 -45.24 -12.07
CA MET A 45 7.97 -45.80 -13.41
C MET A 45 6.88 -46.86 -13.67
N GLN A 46 6.23 -46.74 -14.81
CA GLN A 46 5.31 -47.76 -15.35
C GLN A 46 5.85 -48.20 -16.71
N SER A 47 5.99 -49.49 -16.91
CA SER A 47 6.47 -50.08 -18.15
C SER A 47 5.34 -50.82 -18.82
N SER A 48 5.09 -50.52 -20.09
CA SER A 48 4.22 -51.26 -20.98
C SER A 48 5.05 -51.82 -22.15
N PRO A 49 4.54 -52.79 -22.93
CA PRO A 49 5.31 -53.35 -24.06
C PRO A 49 5.70 -52.30 -25.11
N THR A 50 4.95 -51.18 -25.20
CA THR A 50 5.10 -50.15 -26.25
C THR A 50 5.62 -48.81 -25.70
N GLU A 51 5.60 -48.60 -24.38
CA GLU A 51 6.00 -47.32 -23.78
C GLU A 51 6.51 -47.49 -22.36
N LEU A 52 7.46 -46.63 -21.99
CA LEU A 52 7.93 -46.44 -20.63
C LEU A 52 7.47 -45.05 -20.14
N THR A 53 6.67 -45.04 -19.07
CA THR A 53 6.14 -43.81 -18.50
C THR A 53 6.84 -43.49 -17.18
N LEU A 54 7.45 -42.30 -17.08
CA LEU A 54 8.04 -41.76 -15.87
C LEU A 54 7.12 -40.66 -15.34
N VAL A 55 6.75 -40.75 -14.06
CA VAL A 55 5.91 -39.76 -13.38
C VAL A 55 6.65 -39.19 -12.19
N LYS A 56 6.78 -37.89 -12.16
CA LYS A 56 7.26 -37.15 -10.99
C LYS A 56 6.18 -36.22 -10.48
N VAL A 57 5.78 -36.39 -9.22
CA VAL A 57 4.84 -35.54 -8.52
C VAL A 57 5.61 -34.70 -7.52
N GLU A 58 5.69 -33.41 -7.73
CA GLU A 58 6.45 -32.47 -6.91
C GLU A 58 5.58 -31.91 -5.78
N SER A 59 4.29 -31.68 -6.04
CA SER A 59 3.33 -31.28 -5.02
C SER A 59 1.95 -31.86 -5.27
N ARG A 60 1.15 -31.91 -4.19
CA ARG A 60 -0.25 -32.35 -4.21
C ARG A 60 -1.13 -31.26 -3.62
N ASN A 61 -2.35 -31.12 -4.13
CA ASN A 61 -3.34 -30.22 -3.55
C ASN A 61 -3.90 -30.77 -2.22
N ILE A 62 -4.77 -29.99 -1.56
CA ILE A 62 -5.43 -30.36 -0.29
C ILE A 62 -6.19 -31.70 -0.41
N SER A 63 -6.74 -32.00 -1.60
CA SER A 63 -7.44 -33.26 -1.91
C SER A 63 -6.49 -34.41 -2.26
N LYS A 64 -5.17 -34.25 -2.02
CA LYS A 64 -4.10 -35.23 -2.33
C LYS A 64 -3.95 -35.57 -3.83
N LYS A 65 -4.59 -34.83 -4.74
CA LYS A 65 -4.41 -34.98 -6.18
C LYS A 65 -3.10 -34.31 -6.61
N PRO A 66 -2.39 -34.86 -7.64
CA PRO A 66 -1.20 -34.22 -8.19
C PRO A 66 -1.53 -32.80 -8.65
N TYR A 67 -0.76 -31.81 -8.17
CA TYR A 67 -0.93 -30.40 -8.50
C TYR A 67 0.23 -29.89 -9.32
N LEU A 68 1.46 -30.13 -8.85
CA LEU A 68 2.68 -29.88 -9.60
C LEU A 68 3.32 -31.21 -9.98
N PHE A 69 3.37 -31.50 -11.26
CA PHE A 69 3.87 -32.78 -11.75
C PHE A 69 4.37 -32.66 -13.19
N HIS A 70 5.14 -33.62 -13.61
CA HIS A 70 5.37 -33.88 -15.02
C HIS A 70 5.42 -35.41 -15.30
N VAL A 71 5.11 -35.74 -16.50
CA VAL A 71 5.07 -37.10 -17.02
C VAL A 71 5.88 -37.17 -18.30
N VAL A 72 6.82 -38.12 -18.36
CA VAL A 72 7.63 -38.39 -19.53
C VAL A 72 7.27 -39.75 -20.07
N LYS A 73 6.77 -39.79 -21.30
CA LYS A 73 6.46 -41.01 -22.02
C LYS A 73 7.50 -41.27 -23.10
N ILE A 74 8.21 -42.36 -22.97
CA ILE A 74 9.27 -42.80 -23.88
C ILE A 74 8.72 -43.93 -24.74
N LYS A 75 8.61 -43.71 -26.01
CA LYS A 75 8.22 -44.70 -27.04
C LYS A 75 9.40 -44.96 -27.97
N ALA A 76 9.26 -45.97 -28.84
CA ALA A 76 10.33 -46.31 -29.76
C ALA A 76 10.65 -45.22 -30.80
N ASP A 77 9.65 -44.42 -31.16
CA ASP A 77 9.67 -43.40 -32.21
C ASP A 77 9.47 -41.96 -31.70
N ASN A 78 9.10 -41.80 -30.44
CA ASN A 78 8.66 -40.52 -29.93
C ASN A 78 8.89 -40.39 -28.42
N LEU A 79 9.26 -39.17 -27.98
CA LEU A 79 9.29 -38.72 -26.59
C LEU A 79 8.20 -37.68 -26.37
N THR A 80 7.27 -37.96 -25.46
CA THR A 80 6.22 -37.00 -25.09
C THR A 80 6.39 -36.58 -23.64
N VAL A 81 6.31 -35.28 -23.39
CA VAL A 81 6.43 -34.69 -22.05
C VAL A 81 5.20 -33.87 -21.77
N THR A 82 4.47 -34.27 -20.74
CA THR A 82 3.28 -33.58 -20.25
C THR A 82 3.59 -32.99 -18.86
N TYR A 83 3.28 -31.74 -18.60
CA TYR A 83 3.56 -31.10 -17.31
C TYR A 83 2.48 -30.10 -16.92
N SER A 84 2.38 -29.85 -15.61
CA SER A 84 1.41 -28.93 -15.05
C SER A 84 2.02 -27.54 -14.85
N LEU A 85 1.20 -26.52 -15.12
CA LEU A 85 1.46 -25.09 -14.85
C LEU A 85 0.54 -24.64 -13.74
N ILE A 86 1.10 -23.98 -12.73
CA ILE A 86 0.37 -23.43 -11.60
C ILE A 86 0.17 -21.94 -11.83
N PRO A 87 -1.02 -21.37 -11.53
CA PRO A 87 -1.33 -19.95 -11.76
C PRO A 87 -0.32 -18.97 -11.14
N ASP A 88 0.22 -19.30 -9.97
CA ASP A 88 1.11 -18.41 -9.19
C ASP A 88 2.61 -18.57 -9.51
N THR A 89 2.96 -19.40 -10.50
CA THR A 89 4.35 -19.60 -10.91
C THR A 89 4.62 -19.06 -12.31
N SER A 90 5.83 -18.56 -12.52
CA SER A 90 6.26 -18.15 -13.86
C SER A 90 6.24 -19.34 -14.82
N ILE A 91 5.42 -19.24 -15.86
CA ILE A 91 5.29 -20.26 -16.93
C ILE A 91 6.67 -20.53 -17.55
N ASN A 92 7.45 -19.50 -17.81
CA ASN A 92 8.76 -19.61 -18.45
C ASN A 92 9.77 -20.33 -17.53
N LEU A 93 9.72 -20.02 -16.22
CA LEU A 93 10.56 -20.72 -15.25
C LEU A 93 10.20 -22.21 -15.19
N ARG A 94 8.91 -22.53 -15.15
CA ARG A 94 8.42 -23.91 -15.11
C ARG A 94 8.83 -24.70 -16.33
N ARG A 95 8.72 -24.11 -17.52
CA ARG A 95 9.18 -24.72 -18.79
C ARG A 95 10.70 -25.02 -18.74
N ALA A 96 11.49 -24.08 -18.22
CA ALA A 96 12.93 -24.25 -18.08
C ALA A 96 13.30 -25.37 -17.07
N GLU A 97 12.56 -25.47 -15.95
CA GLU A 97 12.75 -26.55 -14.98
C GLU A 97 12.47 -27.92 -15.59
N VAL A 98 11.35 -28.07 -16.28
CA VAL A 98 10.97 -29.32 -16.98
C VAL A 98 12.02 -29.65 -18.03
N LEU A 99 12.44 -28.68 -18.85
CA LEU A 99 13.48 -28.86 -19.87
C LEU A 99 14.80 -29.34 -19.26
N LYS A 100 15.23 -28.75 -18.14
CA LYS A 100 16.43 -29.17 -17.42
C LYS A 100 16.34 -30.64 -16.99
N GLU A 101 15.21 -31.08 -16.45
CA GLU A 101 15.03 -32.47 -16.02
C GLU A 101 15.01 -33.44 -17.20
N ILE A 102 14.32 -33.07 -18.28
CA ILE A 102 14.30 -33.87 -19.50
C ILE A 102 15.70 -33.99 -20.12
N SER A 103 16.45 -32.90 -20.16
CA SER A 103 17.84 -32.92 -20.64
C SER A 103 18.70 -33.87 -19.82
N ALA A 104 18.52 -33.94 -18.51
CA ALA A 104 19.22 -34.87 -17.64
C ALA A 104 18.84 -36.35 -17.95
N ILE A 105 17.54 -36.62 -18.10
CA ILE A 105 17.04 -37.95 -18.47
C ILE A 105 17.60 -38.37 -19.80
N LEU A 106 17.51 -37.52 -20.83
CA LEU A 106 18.04 -37.80 -22.18
C LEU A 106 19.54 -38.04 -22.18
N SER A 107 20.34 -37.29 -21.40
CA SER A 107 21.75 -37.49 -21.25
C SER A 107 22.09 -38.90 -20.72
N MET A 108 21.28 -39.38 -19.73
CA MET A 108 21.50 -40.70 -19.14
C MET A 108 21.22 -41.87 -20.14
N ILE A 109 20.22 -41.70 -21.00
CA ILE A 109 19.78 -42.71 -21.96
C ILE A 109 20.38 -42.54 -23.37
N SER A 110 21.22 -41.55 -23.55
CA SER A 110 21.77 -41.17 -24.88
C SER A 110 22.42 -42.32 -25.64
N SER A 111 22.95 -43.31 -24.93
CA SER A 111 23.54 -44.51 -25.55
C SER A 111 22.52 -45.47 -26.17
N LYS A 112 21.27 -45.41 -25.78
CA LYS A 112 20.21 -46.34 -26.21
C LYS A 112 19.02 -45.62 -26.85
N TYR A 113 18.92 -44.30 -26.69
CA TYR A 113 17.82 -43.50 -27.16
C TYR A 113 18.30 -42.18 -27.74
N SER A 114 18.03 -41.94 -29.01
CA SER A 114 18.40 -40.70 -29.70
C SER A 114 17.16 -39.93 -30.09
N ILE A 115 17.21 -38.61 -29.90
CA ILE A 115 16.09 -37.68 -30.25
C ILE A 115 16.49 -36.89 -31.50
N ASP A 116 15.46 -36.26 -32.14
CA ASP A 116 15.73 -35.23 -33.13
C ASP A 116 16.32 -34.00 -32.46
N GLN A 117 17.66 -33.89 -32.56
CA GLN A 117 18.40 -32.80 -31.92
C GLN A 117 17.98 -31.41 -32.42
N SER A 118 17.62 -31.30 -33.70
CA SER A 118 17.20 -30.02 -34.28
C SER A 118 15.91 -29.49 -33.60
N LYS A 119 14.91 -30.35 -33.49
CA LYS A 119 13.65 -30.00 -32.79
C LYS A 119 13.86 -29.71 -31.30
N PHE A 120 14.72 -30.50 -30.66
CA PHE A 120 15.03 -30.27 -29.24
C PHE A 120 15.76 -28.96 -29.00
N ILE A 121 16.73 -28.61 -29.85
CA ILE A 121 17.43 -27.32 -29.77
C ILE A 121 16.49 -26.15 -30.01
N GLN A 122 15.63 -26.22 -31.05
CA GLN A 122 14.62 -25.19 -31.32
C GLN A 122 13.67 -24.98 -30.13
N TYR A 123 13.20 -26.06 -29.51
CA TYR A 123 12.38 -25.98 -28.31
C TYR A 123 13.13 -25.35 -27.14
N THR A 124 14.38 -25.78 -26.91
CA THR A 124 15.25 -25.23 -25.86
C THR A 124 15.47 -23.74 -26.04
N ASP A 125 15.78 -23.32 -27.26
CA ASP A 125 16.04 -21.92 -27.63
C ASP A 125 14.81 -21.06 -27.37
N SER A 126 13.63 -21.52 -27.80
CA SER A 126 12.37 -20.85 -27.55
C SER A 126 12.05 -20.67 -26.04
N VAL A 127 12.33 -21.71 -25.23
CA VAL A 127 12.13 -21.64 -23.78
C VAL A 127 13.10 -20.65 -23.12
N LEU A 128 14.37 -20.68 -23.54
CA LEU A 128 15.39 -19.77 -23.03
C LEU A 128 15.12 -18.32 -23.42
N GLU A 129 14.73 -18.08 -24.68
CA GLU A 129 14.36 -16.73 -25.16
C GLU A 129 13.17 -16.17 -24.39
N SER A 130 12.13 -17.00 -24.18
CA SER A 130 10.97 -16.62 -23.39
C SER A 130 11.34 -16.31 -21.93
N LEU A 131 12.26 -17.08 -21.34
CA LEU A 131 12.75 -16.86 -19.98
C LEU A 131 13.53 -15.55 -19.89
N LEU A 132 14.46 -15.31 -20.81
CA LEU A 132 15.26 -14.08 -20.84
C LEU A 132 14.41 -12.84 -21.07
N SER A 133 13.43 -12.91 -21.96
CA SER A 133 12.45 -11.83 -22.19
C SER A 133 11.67 -11.53 -20.92
N GLY A 134 11.14 -12.55 -20.23
CA GLY A 134 10.41 -12.38 -18.98
C GLY A 134 11.27 -11.77 -17.87
N LEU A 135 12.52 -12.19 -17.74
CA LEU A 135 13.46 -11.61 -16.77
C LEU A 135 13.78 -10.15 -17.09
N SER A 136 14.01 -9.82 -18.35
CA SER A 136 14.28 -8.45 -18.80
C SER A 136 13.11 -7.52 -18.50
N GLN A 137 11.88 -7.93 -18.79
CA GLN A 137 10.66 -7.15 -18.48
C GLN A 137 10.50 -6.93 -16.98
N THR A 138 10.74 -7.96 -16.17
CA THR A 138 10.65 -7.88 -14.70
C THR A 138 11.71 -6.92 -14.15
N TYR A 139 12.95 -6.97 -14.65
CA TYR A 139 14.01 -6.07 -14.23
C TYR A 139 13.70 -4.60 -14.59
N THR A 140 13.23 -4.35 -15.80
CA THR A 140 12.81 -3.01 -16.23
C THR A 140 11.65 -2.47 -15.40
N GLY A 141 10.65 -3.30 -15.10
CA GLY A 141 9.52 -2.95 -14.23
C GLY A 141 9.98 -2.59 -12.82
N LEU A 142 10.87 -3.39 -12.24
CA LEU A 142 11.44 -3.15 -10.91
C LEU A 142 12.26 -1.85 -10.87
N TYR A 143 13.07 -1.61 -11.90
CA TYR A 143 13.86 -0.38 -12.02
C TYR A 143 12.98 0.87 -12.10
N ASN A 144 11.94 0.84 -12.93
CA ASN A 144 10.99 1.95 -13.06
C ASN A 144 10.25 2.21 -11.74
N HIS A 145 9.87 1.15 -11.03
CA HIS A 145 9.21 1.27 -9.73
C HIS A 145 10.15 1.86 -8.66
N TYR A 146 11.40 1.44 -8.66
CA TYR A 146 12.42 2.00 -7.77
C TYR A 146 12.66 3.49 -8.06
N ASP A 147 12.73 3.90 -9.32
CA ASP A 147 12.95 5.30 -9.72
C ASP A 147 11.76 6.20 -9.35
N ALA A 148 10.53 5.70 -9.53
CA ALA A 148 9.31 6.36 -9.06
C ALA A 148 9.34 6.54 -7.52
N MET A 149 9.64 5.49 -6.79
CA MET A 149 9.73 5.53 -5.32
C MET A 149 10.81 6.50 -4.81
N LEU A 150 11.94 6.59 -5.52
CA LEU A 150 13.01 7.54 -5.21
C LEU A 150 12.55 8.99 -5.42
N THR A 151 11.77 9.24 -6.46
CA THR A 151 11.17 10.55 -6.75
C THR A 151 10.16 10.94 -5.67
N ASP A 152 9.27 10.05 -5.29
CA ASP A 152 8.29 10.25 -4.21
C ASP A 152 8.98 10.52 -2.87
N TYR A 153 10.04 9.78 -2.56
CA TYR A 153 10.83 10.00 -1.35
C TYR A 153 11.46 11.39 -1.31
N ARG A 154 12.01 11.89 -2.43
CA ARG A 154 12.59 13.23 -2.52
C ARG A 154 11.51 14.29 -2.31
N GLU A 155 10.34 14.13 -2.90
CA GLU A 155 9.21 15.05 -2.75
C GLU A 155 8.68 15.06 -1.30
N LEU A 156 8.49 13.90 -0.69
CA LEU A 156 8.10 13.80 0.72
C LEU A 156 9.10 14.48 1.65
N LYS A 157 10.40 14.33 1.38
CA LYS A 157 11.46 15.01 2.15
C LYS A 157 11.36 16.53 2.00
N ARG A 158 11.12 17.04 0.79
CA ARG A 158 10.93 18.47 0.52
C ARG A 158 9.73 19.02 1.29
N LEU A 159 8.58 18.35 1.19
CA LEU A 159 7.34 18.73 1.91
C LEU A 159 7.52 18.69 3.43
N ASN A 160 8.23 17.72 3.95
CA ASN A 160 8.51 17.63 5.40
C ASN A 160 9.31 18.86 5.89
N ILE A 161 10.32 19.29 5.14
CA ILE A 161 11.10 20.50 5.46
C ILE A 161 10.20 21.73 5.42
N GLU A 162 9.36 21.87 4.41
CA GLU A 162 8.45 22.99 4.24
C GLU A 162 7.41 23.07 5.37
N ILE A 163 6.79 21.93 5.72
CA ILE A 163 5.85 21.83 6.84
C ILE A 163 6.53 22.17 8.15
N SER A 164 7.76 21.70 8.37
CA SER A 164 8.52 22.00 9.59
C SER A 164 8.84 23.48 9.72
N ALA A 165 9.20 24.15 8.61
CA ALA A 165 9.43 25.58 8.58
C ALA A 165 8.13 26.38 8.81
N SER A 166 7.03 25.97 8.20
CA SER A 166 5.70 26.57 8.40
C SER A 166 5.23 26.43 9.86
N ASN A 167 5.36 25.25 10.44
CA ASN A 167 5.02 25.02 11.85
C ASN A 167 5.82 25.91 12.78
N ARG A 168 7.12 26.09 12.53
CA ARG A 168 7.96 26.99 13.32
C ARG A 168 7.48 28.44 13.22
N ASN A 169 7.14 28.90 12.02
CA ASN A 169 6.60 30.25 11.80
C ASN A 169 5.26 30.44 12.52
N LEU A 170 4.34 29.48 12.42
CA LEU A 170 3.04 29.54 13.11
C LEU A 170 3.21 29.56 14.62
N THR A 171 4.17 28.82 15.15
CA THR A 171 4.47 28.82 16.59
C THR A 171 4.96 30.20 17.06
N LEU A 172 5.86 30.86 16.29
CA LEU A 172 6.33 32.21 16.59
C LEU A 172 5.20 33.24 16.51
N GLN A 173 4.37 33.19 15.45
CA GLN A 173 3.21 34.08 15.34
C GLN A 173 2.20 33.89 16.48
N SER A 174 1.95 32.64 16.87
CA SER A 174 1.06 32.34 17.99
C SER A 174 1.59 32.91 19.31
N ALA A 175 2.90 32.80 19.54
CA ALA A 175 3.51 33.38 20.73
C ALA A 175 3.40 34.92 20.71
N GLN A 176 3.70 35.58 19.59
CA GLN A 176 3.56 37.03 19.45
C GLN A 176 2.13 37.50 19.70
N LEU A 177 1.13 36.85 19.08
CA LEU A 177 -0.27 37.17 19.30
C LEU A 177 -0.72 36.94 20.75
N SER A 178 -0.16 35.93 21.43
CA SER A 178 -0.42 35.69 22.84
C SER A 178 0.12 36.82 23.72
N ASP A 179 1.34 37.29 23.45
CA ASP A 179 1.93 38.41 24.17
C ASP A 179 1.21 39.73 23.93
N GLU A 180 0.84 40.01 22.66
CA GLU A 180 0.02 41.17 22.32
C GLU A 180 -1.33 41.14 23.05
N ASN A 181 -2.02 39.99 23.05
CA ASN A 181 -3.27 39.83 23.77
C ASN A 181 -3.12 40.05 25.27
N LYS A 182 -2.00 39.64 25.85
CA LYS A 182 -1.71 39.87 27.29
C LYS A 182 -1.56 41.36 27.56
N VAL A 183 -0.75 42.07 26.76
CA VAL A 183 -0.56 43.52 26.89
C VAL A 183 -1.88 44.29 26.70
N LEU A 184 -2.69 43.92 25.68
CA LEU A 184 -3.98 44.56 25.46
C LEU A 184 -4.96 44.31 26.63
N LYS A 185 -4.97 43.12 27.20
CA LYS A 185 -5.78 42.81 28.39
C LYS A 185 -5.34 43.62 29.61
N GLU A 186 -4.06 43.79 29.82
CA GLU A 186 -3.52 44.62 30.91
C GLU A 186 -3.91 46.11 30.71
N GLN A 187 -3.80 46.61 29.47
CA GLN A 187 -4.24 47.99 29.15
C GLN A 187 -5.76 48.17 29.35
N LEU A 188 -6.56 47.19 28.90
CA LEU A 188 -7.99 47.20 29.14
C LEU A 188 -8.35 47.17 30.62
N GLY A 189 -7.66 46.35 31.40
CA GLY A 189 -7.84 46.29 32.84
C GLY A 189 -7.44 47.59 33.57
N ALA A 190 -6.40 48.30 33.07
CA ALA A 190 -5.99 49.59 33.57
C ALA A 190 -7.04 50.69 33.25
N LEU A 191 -7.66 50.60 32.10
CA LEU A 191 -8.76 51.52 31.70
C LEU A 191 -10.09 51.21 32.40
N GLN A 192 -10.29 50.00 32.88
CA GLN A 192 -11.48 49.56 33.65
C GLN A 192 -11.25 49.63 35.14
N LYS A 193 -10.68 50.71 35.62
CA LYS A 193 -10.27 50.88 37.03
C LYS A 193 -11.37 50.70 38.07
N TYR A 194 -12.59 50.77 37.66
CA TYR A 194 -13.76 50.73 38.57
C TYR A 194 -14.67 49.58 38.25
N SER A 195 -15.14 48.88 39.27
CA SER A 195 -16.25 47.94 39.13
C SER A 195 -17.55 48.69 38.72
N ASP A 196 -18.52 48.00 38.14
CA ASP A 196 -19.82 48.57 37.80
C ASP A 196 -20.46 49.28 38.99
N GLU A 197 -20.36 48.63 40.16
CA GLU A 197 -20.92 49.18 41.42
C GLU A 197 -20.19 50.43 41.87
N SER A 198 -18.87 50.46 41.74
CA SER A 198 -18.09 51.65 42.07
C SER A 198 -18.35 52.82 41.13
N LEU A 199 -18.50 52.55 39.83
CA LEU A 199 -18.86 53.56 38.85
C LEU A 199 -20.28 54.07 39.04
N MET A 200 -21.22 53.20 39.40
CA MET A 200 -22.60 53.60 39.72
C MET A 200 -22.63 54.54 40.94
N ALA A 201 -21.88 54.23 42.02
CA ALA A 201 -21.79 55.09 43.19
C ALA A 201 -21.15 56.45 42.89
N LEU A 202 -20.07 56.47 42.07
CA LEU A 202 -19.44 57.74 41.63
C LEU A 202 -20.35 58.56 40.73
N ALA A 203 -21.14 57.90 39.83
CA ALA A 203 -22.12 58.57 39.00
C ALA A 203 -23.30 59.17 39.83
N GLU A 204 -23.75 58.45 40.84
CA GLU A 204 -24.78 58.93 41.75
C GLU A 204 -24.27 60.14 42.55
N GLU A 205 -23.07 60.11 43.10
CA GLU A 205 -22.41 61.21 43.75
C GLU A 205 -22.25 62.42 42.81
N TRP A 206 -21.80 62.20 41.58
CA TRP A 206 -21.68 63.25 40.58
C TRP A 206 -23.02 63.94 40.29
N ILE A 207 -24.09 63.14 40.03
CA ILE A 207 -25.41 63.64 39.73
C ILE A 207 -25.93 64.49 40.92
N THR A 208 -25.63 64.06 42.15
CA THR A 208 -26.07 64.79 43.35
C THR A 208 -25.37 66.13 43.48
N VAL A 209 -24.08 66.20 43.16
CA VAL A 209 -23.26 67.44 43.26
C VAL A 209 -23.58 68.40 42.10
N HIS A 210 -23.92 67.91 40.92
CA HIS A 210 -24.10 68.71 39.69
C HIS A 210 -25.58 68.95 39.33
N ASN A 211 -26.42 69.22 40.32
CA ASN A 211 -27.84 69.62 40.12
C ASN A 211 -28.66 68.60 39.31
N SER A 212 -28.48 67.32 39.55
CA SER A 212 -29.22 66.22 38.90
C SER A 212 -28.92 66.13 37.39
N SER A 213 -27.69 66.53 36.96
CA SER A 213 -27.22 66.34 35.59
C SER A 213 -25.84 65.68 35.56
N ILE A 214 -25.61 64.90 34.51
CA ILE A 214 -24.30 64.29 34.27
C ILE A 214 -23.84 64.59 32.84
N ASP A 215 -22.65 65.18 32.75
CA ASP A 215 -21.94 65.29 31.47
C ASP A 215 -21.03 64.05 31.32
N VAL A 216 -21.41 63.14 30.41
CA VAL A 216 -20.73 61.87 30.15
C VAL A 216 -19.26 62.09 29.80
N VAL A 217 -18.94 63.13 29.04
CA VAL A 217 -17.57 63.41 28.60
C VAL A 217 -16.71 63.96 29.73
N ALA A 218 -17.28 64.89 30.53
CA ALA A 218 -16.59 65.45 31.71
C ALA A 218 -16.33 64.40 32.79
N PHE A 219 -17.36 63.59 33.11
CA PHE A 219 -17.26 62.46 34.05
C PHE A 219 -16.23 61.44 33.63
N ALA A 220 -16.30 61.02 32.35
CA ALA A 220 -15.36 60.05 31.77
C ALA A 220 -13.90 60.52 31.87
N LYS A 221 -13.64 61.81 31.63
CA LYS A 221 -12.31 62.43 31.72
C LYS A 221 -11.83 62.53 33.17
N GLU A 222 -12.67 62.90 34.11
CA GLU A 222 -12.30 63.07 35.54
C GLU A 222 -11.95 61.72 36.18
N HIS A 223 -12.76 60.70 35.90
CA HIS A 223 -12.53 59.37 36.45
C HIS A 223 -11.67 58.47 35.57
N ASN A 224 -11.14 58.97 34.43
CA ASN A 224 -10.32 58.24 33.50
C ASN A 224 -10.95 56.92 33.03
N VAL A 225 -12.20 57.00 32.63
CA VAL A 225 -13.06 55.90 32.10
C VAL A 225 -13.48 56.23 30.67
N SER A 226 -13.71 55.24 29.85
CA SER A 226 -14.21 55.48 28.49
C SER A 226 -15.67 56.05 28.52
N PRO A 227 -16.01 57.04 27.66
CA PRO A 227 -17.38 57.56 27.61
C PRO A 227 -18.45 56.46 27.37
N THR A 228 -18.13 55.49 26.49
CA THR A 228 -19.01 54.35 26.22
C THR A 228 -19.28 53.48 27.46
N ARG A 229 -18.30 53.38 28.38
CA ARG A 229 -18.47 52.67 29.64
C ARG A 229 -19.39 53.44 30.59
N VAL A 230 -19.26 54.76 30.62
CA VAL A 230 -20.16 55.63 31.42
C VAL A 230 -21.57 55.51 30.92
N GLU A 231 -21.83 55.57 29.60
CA GLU A 231 -23.14 55.37 29.01
C GLU A 231 -23.75 54.01 29.41
N GLN A 232 -22.97 52.92 29.33
CA GLN A 232 -23.46 51.60 29.76
C GLN A 232 -23.83 51.55 31.24
N ILE A 233 -23.12 52.24 32.08
CA ILE A 233 -23.42 52.29 33.51
C ILE A 233 -24.65 53.13 33.77
N LEU A 234 -24.85 54.25 33.07
CA LEU A 234 -26.05 55.07 33.18
C LEU A 234 -27.29 54.31 32.69
N ASP A 235 -27.19 53.60 31.58
CA ASP A 235 -28.28 52.73 31.06
C ASP A 235 -28.65 51.67 32.11
N LYS A 236 -27.65 51.07 32.75
CA LYS A 236 -27.85 50.11 33.83
C LYS A 236 -28.51 50.74 35.06
N MET A 237 -28.10 51.94 35.46
CA MET A 237 -28.72 52.68 36.54
C MET A 237 -30.20 53.03 36.25
N VAL A 238 -30.52 53.41 35.00
CA VAL A 238 -31.92 53.64 34.56
C VAL A 238 -32.70 52.33 34.62
N SER A 239 -32.14 51.23 34.13
CA SER A 239 -32.83 49.93 34.13
C SER A 239 -33.12 49.39 35.54
N LEU A 240 -32.23 49.71 36.50
CA LEU A 240 -32.36 49.35 37.91
C LEU A 240 -33.24 50.35 38.72
N GLY A 241 -33.66 51.46 38.14
CA GLY A 241 -34.52 52.46 38.78
C GLY A 241 -33.76 53.41 39.72
N TYR A 242 -32.43 53.51 39.63
CA TYR A 242 -31.62 54.45 40.43
C TYR A 242 -31.71 55.90 39.92
N ILE A 243 -31.93 56.10 38.63
CA ILE A 243 -32.06 57.39 37.98
C ILE A 243 -33.18 57.39 36.96
N GLU A 244 -33.88 58.50 36.76
CA GLU A 244 -34.88 58.73 35.73
C GLU A 244 -34.34 59.70 34.67
N LEU A 245 -34.55 59.37 33.39
CA LEU A 245 -34.25 60.31 32.31
C LEU A 245 -35.26 61.41 32.28
N LYS A 246 -34.83 62.67 32.57
CA LYS A 246 -35.65 63.83 32.30
C LYS A 246 -35.64 64.15 30.82
N SER A 247 -36.82 63.99 30.19
CA SER A 247 -37.07 64.43 28.81
C SER A 247 -37.16 65.95 28.71
#